data_fd4b4717e87075cf7dc88d31b1cf0338
#
_entry.id   fd4b4717e87075cf7dc88d31b1cf0338
#
_cell.length_a   1.000
_cell.length_b   1.000
_cell.length_c   1.000
_cell.angle_alpha   90.00
_cell.angle_beta   90.00
_cell.angle_gamma   90.00
#
_symmetry.space_group_name_H-M   'P 1'
#
loop_
_entity.id
_entity.type
_entity.pdbx_description
1 polymer ?
#
loop_
_entity_poly.entity_id
_entity_poly.type
_entity_poly.pdbx_seq_one_letter_code
_entity_poly.pdbx_strand_id
1 'polypeptide(L)'
;MKKKLVEWVKRYLPAEIVSIILTLISSVLAYKFTSSHLTTALIGTWVGNIGYFGTILLTDIFQTNRALAYKNMPYTYKILIQNIRALIVEFGLAEVFDSIFVRPMLMYHFPIWLGDISMGILLAKFTADITFYIPAIVAYELSKKKFRKFE
;
A
#
# COMPACT_ATOMS: atom_id res chain seq x y z
N MET A 1 14.38 -16.99 -8.77
CA MET A 1 14.43 -15.67 -8.12
C MET A 1 14.03 -14.53 -9.05
N LYS A 2 14.64 -14.36 -10.24
CA LYS A 2 14.31 -13.24 -11.15
C LYS A 2 12.82 -13.13 -11.53
N LYS A 3 12.12 -14.25 -11.79
CA LYS A 3 10.68 -14.25 -12.13
C LYS A 3 9.81 -13.75 -10.99
N LYS A 4 10.11 -14.13 -9.74
CA LYS A 4 9.39 -13.66 -8.55
C LYS A 4 9.61 -12.17 -8.29
N LEU A 5 10.85 -11.69 -8.44
CA LEU A 5 11.16 -10.26 -8.33
C LEU A 5 10.37 -9.41 -9.33
N VAL A 6 10.30 -9.86 -10.59
CA VAL A 6 9.50 -9.17 -11.63
C VAL A 6 8.01 -9.17 -11.27
N GLU A 7 7.50 -10.26 -10.71
CA GLU A 7 6.11 -10.35 -10.25
C GLU A 7 5.84 -9.33 -9.14
N TRP A 8 6.71 -9.26 -8.12
CA TRP A 8 6.56 -8.31 -7.02
C TRP A 8 6.64 -6.86 -7.47
N VAL A 9 7.60 -6.53 -8.33
CA VAL A 9 7.73 -5.19 -8.90
C VAL A 9 6.49 -4.81 -9.69
N LYS A 10 6.00 -5.67 -10.58
CA LYS A 10 4.78 -5.41 -11.36
C LYS A 10 3.54 -5.24 -10.48
N ARG A 11 3.48 -5.90 -9.34
CA ARG A 11 2.38 -5.81 -8.40
C ARG A 11 2.41 -4.55 -7.56
N TYR A 12 3.58 -4.27 -6.95
CA TYR A 12 3.69 -3.22 -5.95
C TYR A 12 4.06 -1.86 -6.51
N LEU A 13 4.84 -1.80 -7.60
CA LEU A 13 5.31 -0.53 -8.16
C LEU A 13 4.18 0.43 -8.58
N PRO A 14 3.11 0.02 -9.28
CA PRO A 14 2.01 0.92 -9.61
C PRO A 14 1.31 1.47 -8.36
N ALA A 15 1.07 0.62 -7.36
CA ALA A 15 0.48 1.03 -6.09
C ALA A 15 1.38 2.00 -5.32
N GLU A 16 2.69 1.78 -5.37
CA GLU A 16 3.68 2.64 -4.74
C GLU A 16 3.71 4.03 -5.36
N ILE A 17 3.71 4.12 -6.69
CA ILE A 17 3.68 5.41 -7.40
C ILE A 17 2.42 6.20 -7.03
N VAL A 18 1.26 5.58 -7.05
CA VAL A 18 -0.01 6.21 -6.65
C VAL A 18 0.04 6.66 -5.20
N SER A 19 0.54 5.81 -4.31
CA SER A 19 0.69 6.12 -2.89
C SER A 19 1.62 7.31 -2.64
N ILE A 20 2.79 7.37 -3.30
CA ILE A 20 3.73 8.50 -3.18
C ILE A 20 3.07 9.82 -3.57
N ILE A 21 2.42 9.85 -4.72
CA ILE A 21 1.75 11.05 -5.23
C ILE A 21 0.67 11.52 -4.26
N LEU A 22 -0.21 10.61 -3.81
CA LEU A 22 -1.29 10.94 -2.89
C LEU A 22 -0.78 11.34 -1.51
N THR A 23 0.24 10.66 -0.99
CA THR A 23 0.87 11.03 0.28
C THR A 23 1.45 12.44 0.24
N LEU A 24 2.22 12.78 -0.80
CA LEU A 24 2.83 14.10 -0.93
C LEU A 24 1.78 15.19 -1.07
N ILE A 25 0.82 15.03 -1.96
CA ILE A 25 -0.22 16.05 -2.20
C ILE A 25 -1.03 16.26 -0.92
N SER A 26 -1.52 15.20 -0.29
CA SER A 26 -2.35 15.30 0.91
C SER A 26 -1.58 15.88 2.10
N SER A 27 -0.32 15.50 2.28
CA SER A 27 0.53 16.02 3.37
C SER A 27 0.83 17.51 3.20
N VAL A 28 1.22 17.93 2.00
CA VAL A 28 1.50 19.36 1.74
C VAL A 28 0.24 20.20 1.93
N LEU A 29 -0.91 19.74 1.43
CA LEU A 29 -2.18 20.44 1.63
C LEU A 29 -2.56 20.49 3.12
N ALA A 30 -2.47 19.36 3.82
CA ALA A 30 -2.77 19.33 5.26
C ALA A 30 -1.90 20.30 6.06
N TYR A 31 -0.60 20.37 5.76
CA TYR A 31 0.29 21.31 6.42
C TYR A 31 -0.05 22.77 6.10
N LYS A 32 -0.37 23.08 4.85
CA LYS A 32 -0.80 24.44 4.47
C LYS A 32 -2.04 24.91 5.21
N PHE A 33 -3.00 24.02 5.43
CA PHE A 33 -4.26 24.39 6.10
C PHE A 33 -4.19 24.35 7.63
N THR A 34 -3.39 23.48 8.21
CA THR A 34 -3.38 23.25 9.66
C THR A 34 -2.11 23.71 10.35
N SER A 35 -1.00 23.90 9.62
CA SER A 35 0.34 24.17 10.17
C SER A 35 0.77 23.16 11.25
N SER A 36 0.19 21.95 11.23
CA SER A 36 0.40 20.90 12.22
C SER A 36 1.13 19.71 11.61
N HIS A 37 2.31 19.39 12.12
CA HIS A 37 3.08 18.20 11.71
C HIS A 37 2.33 16.89 12.01
N LEU A 38 1.60 16.84 13.13
CA LEU A 38 0.81 15.65 13.48
C LEU A 38 -0.33 15.40 12.47
N THR A 39 -1.10 16.43 12.15
CA THR A 39 -2.19 16.35 11.16
C THR A 39 -1.63 15.96 9.79
N THR A 40 -0.51 16.55 9.38
CA THR A 40 0.20 16.24 8.14
C THR A 40 0.60 14.76 8.07
N ALA A 41 1.19 14.24 9.14
CA ALA A 41 1.61 12.85 9.24
C ALA A 41 0.42 11.88 9.15
N LEU A 42 -0.66 12.15 9.87
CA LEU A 42 -1.85 11.30 9.87
C LEU A 42 -2.56 11.32 8.50
N ILE A 43 -2.83 12.50 7.95
CA ILE A 43 -3.49 12.62 6.65
C ILE A 43 -2.64 11.98 5.55
N GLY A 44 -1.33 12.24 5.51
CA GLY A 44 -0.41 11.64 4.55
C GLY A 44 -0.40 10.12 4.64
N THR A 45 -0.35 9.56 5.83
CA THR A 45 -0.41 8.11 6.05
C THR A 45 -1.70 7.51 5.51
N TRP A 46 -2.86 8.00 5.95
CA TRP A 46 -4.14 7.39 5.60
C TRP A 46 -4.51 7.56 4.12
N VAL A 47 -4.30 8.75 3.55
CA VAL A 47 -4.56 8.99 2.12
C VAL A 47 -3.60 8.18 1.24
N GLY A 48 -2.33 8.09 1.61
CA GLY A 48 -1.36 7.23 0.93
C GLY A 48 -1.75 5.76 0.95
N ASN A 49 -2.22 5.26 2.10
CA ASN A 49 -2.67 3.87 2.25
C ASN A 49 -3.92 3.57 1.41
N ILE A 50 -4.89 4.47 1.39
CA ILE A 50 -6.08 4.32 0.52
C ILE A 50 -5.64 4.20 -0.94
N GLY A 51 -4.70 5.04 -1.40
CA GLY A 51 -4.15 4.95 -2.75
C GLY A 51 -3.42 3.65 -3.02
N TYR A 52 -2.60 3.20 -2.10
CA TYR A 52 -1.83 1.96 -2.21
C TYR A 52 -2.75 0.73 -2.30
N PHE A 53 -3.56 0.51 -1.28
CA PHE A 53 -4.44 -0.66 -1.22
C PHE A 53 -5.55 -0.62 -2.26
N GLY A 54 -6.07 0.56 -2.58
CA GLY A 54 -7.02 0.73 -3.67
C GLY A 54 -6.45 0.28 -5.01
N THR A 55 -5.20 0.64 -5.31
CA THR A 55 -4.52 0.23 -6.55
C THR A 55 -4.28 -1.28 -6.58
N ILE A 56 -3.82 -1.87 -5.48
CA ILE A 56 -3.63 -3.34 -5.40
C ILE A 56 -4.95 -4.08 -5.56
N LEU A 57 -6.01 -3.64 -4.87
CA LEU A 57 -7.32 -4.26 -4.98
C LEU A 57 -7.87 -4.20 -6.40
N LEU A 58 -7.77 -3.05 -7.07
CA LEU A 58 -8.16 -2.92 -8.47
C LEU A 58 -7.37 -3.85 -9.38
N THR A 59 -6.06 -3.94 -9.19
CA THR A 59 -5.20 -4.85 -9.94
C THR A 59 -5.63 -6.31 -9.74
N ASP A 60 -5.92 -6.71 -8.52
CA ASP A 60 -6.40 -8.06 -8.19
C ASP A 60 -7.77 -8.35 -8.83
N ILE A 61 -8.68 -7.38 -8.81
CA ILE A 61 -10.00 -7.50 -9.45
C ILE A 61 -9.84 -7.69 -10.96
N PHE A 62 -9.00 -6.88 -11.61
CA PHE A 62 -8.76 -6.99 -13.05
C PHE A 62 -8.13 -8.34 -13.43
N GLN A 63 -7.12 -8.78 -12.69
CA GLN A 63 -6.46 -10.07 -12.94
C GLN A 63 -7.42 -11.24 -12.73
N THR A 64 -8.19 -11.22 -11.65
CA THR A 64 -9.18 -12.27 -11.35
C THR A 64 -10.29 -12.30 -12.40
N ASN A 65 -10.82 -11.13 -12.79
CA ASN A 65 -11.86 -11.03 -13.82
C ASN A 65 -11.35 -11.58 -15.18
N ARG A 66 -10.13 -11.23 -15.55
CA ARG A 66 -9.49 -11.75 -16.78
C ARG A 66 -9.32 -13.26 -16.73
N ALA A 67 -8.87 -13.82 -15.61
CA ALA A 67 -8.71 -15.27 -15.43
C ALA A 67 -10.06 -16.02 -15.50
N LEU A 68 -11.13 -15.43 -14.93
CA LEU A 68 -12.48 -15.97 -14.98
C LEU A 68 -13.08 -15.92 -16.39
N ALA A 69 -12.82 -14.83 -17.14
CA ALA A 69 -13.26 -14.71 -18.53
C ALA A 69 -12.71 -15.82 -19.41
N TYR A 70 -11.45 -16.23 -19.23
CA TYR A 70 -10.87 -17.39 -19.93
C TYR A 70 -11.58 -18.72 -19.58
N LYS A 71 -12.19 -18.81 -18.41
CA LYS A 71 -12.95 -20.00 -17.95
C LYS A 71 -14.45 -19.89 -18.18
N ASN A 72 -14.92 -18.83 -18.89
CA ASN A 72 -16.34 -18.50 -19.08
C ASN A 72 -17.14 -18.44 -17.76
N MET A 73 -16.52 -17.95 -16.68
CA MET A 73 -17.15 -17.82 -15.37
C MET A 73 -17.42 -16.35 -15.03
N PRO A 74 -18.59 -16.00 -14.50
CA PRO A 74 -18.88 -14.62 -14.13
C PRO A 74 -18.12 -14.22 -12.85
N TYR A 75 -17.75 -12.92 -12.77
CA TYR A 75 -17.20 -12.35 -11.56
C TYR A 75 -18.32 -12.15 -10.52
N THR A 76 -18.21 -12.83 -9.38
CA THR A 76 -19.24 -12.86 -8.36
C THR A 76 -18.79 -12.10 -7.11
N TYR A 77 -19.74 -11.58 -6.32
CA TYR A 77 -19.49 -10.93 -5.04
C TYR A 77 -18.64 -11.78 -4.06
N LYS A 78 -18.82 -13.10 -4.09
CA LYS A 78 -17.98 -14.03 -3.30
C LYS A 78 -16.50 -13.94 -3.68
N ILE A 79 -16.19 -13.73 -4.95
CA ILE A 79 -14.81 -13.60 -5.46
C ILE A 79 -14.22 -12.25 -5.03
N LEU A 80 -15.03 -11.18 -5.01
CA LEU A 80 -14.61 -9.90 -4.46
C LEU A 80 -14.22 -10.03 -2.98
N ILE A 81 -15.03 -10.71 -2.18
CA ILE A 81 -14.72 -10.97 -0.76
C ILE A 81 -13.43 -11.78 -0.62
N GLN A 82 -13.18 -12.75 -1.49
CA GLN A 82 -11.93 -13.52 -1.49
C GLN A 82 -10.71 -12.63 -1.80
N ASN A 83 -10.82 -11.71 -2.74
CA ASN A 83 -9.76 -10.74 -3.05
C ASN A 83 -9.47 -9.83 -1.85
N ILE A 84 -10.50 -9.28 -1.20
CA ILE A 84 -10.36 -8.46 0.00
C ILE A 84 -9.73 -9.26 1.15
N ARG A 85 -10.20 -10.49 1.37
CA ARG A 85 -9.64 -11.38 2.40
C ARG A 85 -8.16 -11.71 2.14
N ALA A 86 -7.79 -11.91 0.88
CA ALA A 86 -6.39 -12.13 0.51
C ALA A 86 -5.52 -10.92 0.85
N LEU A 87 -6.00 -9.69 0.61
CA LEU A 87 -5.30 -8.47 1.00
C LEU A 87 -5.14 -8.33 2.52
N ILE A 88 -6.19 -8.65 3.28
CA ILE A 88 -6.11 -8.62 4.75
C ILE A 88 -5.08 -9.62 5.28
N VAL A 89 -5.01 -10.81 4.69
CA VAL A 89 -4.00 -11.81 5.07
C VAL A 89 -2.59 -11.38 4.67
N GLU A 90 -2.45 -10.76 3.49
CA GLU A 90 -1.16 -10.31 2.95
C GLU A 90 -0.57 -9.16 3.77
N PHE A 91 -1.39 -8.18 4.10
CA PHE A 91 -0.92 -6.90 4.67
C PHE A 91 -1.32 -6.67 6.13
N GLY A 92 -2.35 -7.36 6.63
CA GLY A 92 -3.08 -6.97 7.84
C GLY A 92 -2.23 -6.64 9.06
N LEU A 93 -1.35 -7.53 9.51
CA LEU A 93 -0.50 -7.29 10.67
C LEU A 93 0.58 -6.23 10.40
N ALA A 94 1.23 -6.32 9.25
CA ALA A 94 2.25 -5.37 8.83
C ALA A 94 1.65 -3.95 8.68
N GLU A 95 0.44 -3.86 8.11
CA GLU A 95 -0.27 -2.61 7.91
C GLU A 95 -0.68 -1.95 9.23
N VAL A 96 -1.25 -2.70 10.16
CA VAL A 96 -1.67 -2.16 11.46
C VAL A 96 -0.46 -1.56 12.21
N PHE A 97 0.66 -2.28 12.22
CA PHE A 97 1.86 -1.79 12.89
C PHE A 97 2.46 -0.57 12.17
N ASP A 98 2.57 -0.63 10.85
CA ASP A 98 3.11 0.45 10.04
C ASP A 98 2.25 1.72 10.13
N SER A 99 0.95 1.61 9.89
CA SER A 99 0.05 2.76 9.81
C SER A 99 -0.23 3.45 11.13
N ILE A 100 -0.16 2.73 12.26
CA ILE A 100 -0.43 3.29 13.58
C ILE A 100 0.84 3.83 14.23
N PHE A 101 1.97 3.14 14.07
CA PHE A 101 3.21 3.46 14.79
C PHE A 101 4.33 3.96 13.88
N VAL A 102 4.76 3.17 12.90
CA VAL A 102 5.99 3.44 12.15
C VAL A 102 5.82 4.66 11.26
N ARG A 103 4.83 4.65 10.40
CA ARG A 103 4.64 5.69 9.37
C ARG A 103 4.28 7.05 9.94
N PRO A 104 3.30 7.20 10.85
CA PRO A 104 3.02 8.49 11.46
C PRO A 104 4.20 9.06 12.26
N MET A 105 4.94 8.20 12.97
CA MET A 105 6.11 8.62 13.74
C MET A 105 7.21 9.16 12.82
N LEU A 106 7.54 8.46 11.75
CA LEU A 106 8.54 8.90 10.78
C LEU A 106 8.09 10.16 10.03
N MET A 107 6.84 10.22 9.59
CA MET A 107 6.27 11.39 8.89
C MET A 107 6.12 12.62 9.79
N TYR A 108 6.06 12.42 11.11
CA TYR A 108 6.08 13.54 12.08
C TYR A 108 7.49 14.08 12.27
N HIS A 109 8.47 13.21 12.51
CA HIS A 109 9.83 13.63 12.89
C HIS A 109 10.70 14.05 11.71
N PHE A 110 10.66 13.38 10.57
CA PHE A 110 11.55 13.67 9.44
C PHE A 110 11.39 15.09 8.88
N PRO A 111 10.17 15.61 8.65
CA PRO A 111 10.00 17.00 8.24
C PRO A 111 10.58 18.02 9.22
N ILE A 112 10.47 17.74 10.53
CA ILE A 112 11.03 18.60 11.57
C ILE A 112 12.56 18.58 11.53
N TRP A 113 13.17 17.40 11.40
CA TRP A 113 14.63 17.26 11.38
C TRP A 113 15.26 17.84 10.12
N LEU A 114 14.60 17.72 8.97
CA LEU A 114 15.10 18.22 7.69
C LEU A 114 14.73 19.69 7.42
N GLY A 115 13.74 20.23 8.14
CA GLY A 115 13.24 21.59 7.90
C GLY A 115 12.49 21.76 6.58
N ASP A 116 12.12 20.66 5.93
CA ASP A 116 11.37 20.63 4.67
C ASP A 116 10.26 19.58 4.74
N ILE A 117 9.02 20.00 4.45
CA ILE A 117 7.85 19.12 4.54
C ILE A 117 7.89 18.05 3.45
N SER A 118 8.11 18.44 2.21
CA SER A 118 8.05 17.52 1.07
C SER A 118 9.15 16.47 1.12
N MET A 119 10.39 16.88 1.35
CA MET A 119 11.53 15.96 1.48
C MET A 119 11.42 15.09 2.72
N GLY A 120 10.98 15.65 3.84
CA GLY A 120 10.79 14.92 5.08
C GLY A 120 9.73 13.81 4.95
N ILE A 121 8.58 14.13 4.36
CA ILE A 121 7.51 13.14 4.08
C ILE A 121 7.98 12.06 3.11
N LEU A 122 8.67 12.45 2.04
CA LEU A 122 9.17 11.49 1.05
C LEU A 122 10.18 10.49 1.65
N LEU A 123 11.16 10.99 2.40
CA LEU A 123 12.16 10.13 3.07
C LEU A 123 11.53 9.27 4.18
N ALA A 124 10.59 9.83 4.95
CA ALA A 124 9.84 9.08 5.94
C ALA A 124 9.08 7.92 5.31
N LYS A 125 8.41 8.18 4.17
CA LYS A 125 7.68 7.16 3.44
C LYS A 125 8.61 6.05 2.96
N PHE A 126 9.71 6.37 2.29
CA PHE A 126 10.66 5.35 1.83
C PHE A 126 11.24 4.52 2.98
N THR A 127 11.54 5.14 4.11
CA THR A 127 12.04 4.42 5.30
C THR A 127 10.99 3.46 5.86
N ALA A 128 9.73 3.90 5.97
CA ALA A 128 8.62 3.06 6.40
C ALA A 128 8.39 1.88 5.43
N ASP A 129 8.43 2.14 4.13
CA ASP A 129 8.19 1.13 3.10
C ASP A 129 9.23 -0.01 3.14
N ILE A 130 10.50 0.28 3.43
CA ILE A 130 11.54 -0.74 3.60
C ILE A 130 11.16 -1.73 4.71
N THR A 131 10.71 -1.23 5.86
CA THR A 131 10.30 -2.09 6.98
C THR A 131 8.98 -2.82 6.73
N PHE A 132 8.10 -2.24 5.92
CA PHE A 132 6.80 -2.80 5.57
C PHE A 132 6.89 -3.94 4.53
N TYR A 133 7.72 -3.79 3.50
CA TYR A 133 7.76 -4.78 2.41
C TYR A 133 8.29 -6.14 2.83
N ILE A 134 9.15 -6.25 3.83
CA ILE A 134 9.67 -7.53 4.28
C ILE A 134 8.54 -8.47 4.72
N PRO A 135 7.70 -8.13 5.73
CA PRO A 135 6.58 -8.98 6.14
C PRO A 135 5.48 -9.09 5.07
N ALA A 136 5.27 -8.03 4.27
CA ALA A 136 4.26 -8.05 3.22
C ALA A 136 4.58 -9.07 2.11
N ILE A 137 5.83 -9.15 1.67
CA ILE A 137 6.26 -10.14 0.67
C ILE A 137 6.12 -11.57 1.20
N VAL A 138 6.51 -11.82 2.44
CA VAL A 138 6.35 -13.14 3.07
C VAL A 138 4.87 -13.53 3.13
N ALA A 139 4.01 -12.63 3.59
CA ALA A 139 2.57 -12.86 3.67
C ALA A 139 1.93 -13.05 2.28
N TYR A 140 2.39 -12.32 1.26
CA TYR A 140 1.95 -12.51 -0.14
C TYR A 140 2.23 -13.92 -0.65
N GLU A 141 3.45 -14.42 -0.48
CA GLU A 141 3.82 -15.78 -0.90
C GLU A 141 2.98 -16.86 -0.18
N LEU A 142 2.65 -16.63 1.10
CA LEU A 142 1.78 -17.52 1.86
C LEU A 142 0.32 -17.44 1.39
N SER A 143 -0.19 -16.23 1.14
CA SER A 143 -1.58 -16.02 0.71
C SER A 143 -1.83 -16.53 -0.71
N LYS A 144 -0.83 -16.43 -1.60
CA LYS A 144 -0.89 -16.95 -2.97
C LYS A 144 -1.18 -18.44 -2.99
N LYS A 145 -0.57 -19.20 -2.10
CA LYS A 145 -0.80 -20.64 -1.98
C LYS A 145 -2.20 -21.00 -1.49
N LYS A 146 -2.82 -20.14 -0.69
CA LYS A 146 -4.07 -20.45 0.03
C LYS A 146 -5.32 -19.79 -0.58
N PHE A 147 -5.24 -18.56 -1.04
CA PHE A 147 -6.40 -17.73 -1.39
C PHE A 147 -6.44 -17.25 -2.86
N ARG A 148 -5.31 -17.19 -3.54
CA ARG A 148 -5.22 -16.72 -4.93
C ARG A 148 -4.96 -17.87 -5.87
N LYS A 149 -6.00 -18.30 -6.58
CA LYS A 149 -5.91 -19.27 -7.67
C LYS A 149 -5.88 -18.51 -8.99
N PHE A 150 -4.73 -17.95 -9.35
CA PHE A 150 -4.53 -17.25 -10.63
C PHE A 150 -4.05 -18.19 -11.76
N GLU A 151 -4.00 -19.49 -11.54
CA GLU A 151 -3.61 -20.49 -12.53
C GLU A 151 -4.82 -21.15 -13.18
#